data_a241d1ce0535b5f1b9dd9eb8f70d31ec
#
_entry.id   a241d1ce0535b5f1b9dd9eb8f70d31ec
#
_cell.length_a   1.000
_cell.length_b   1.000
_cell.length_c   1.000
_cell.angle_alpha   90.00
_cell.angle_beta   90.00
_cell.angle_gamma   90.00
#
_symmetry.space_group_name_H-M   'P 1'
#
loop_
_entity.id
_entity.type
_entity.pdbx_description
1 polymer ?
#
loop_
_entity_poly.entity_id
_entity_poly.type
_entity_poly.pdbx_seq_one_letter_code
_entity_poly.pdbx_strand_id
1 'polypeptide(L)'
;SLFFKYSCEINYFKKSMTIIKSKFSPSFPFKNGHFSTMYRSIFMKESHNYNRRRITTWDNDFIDLDFSKVNSSKLVVLIHGLEGSSESKYILAAASELNRAGYDTVSFNLRGCSGEDNLLLPTYHSGKTEDLDFVISYLIENYFYDKIMVVGYSLGGNMTLKYFGEHVKTISDKVSCGVAISVPVDLASSSRIMGTSKNKIYMYKFLRSLRKKILIKNQKYPDYKLDIKKLLKSKTFKEFDGLYTAPV
;
A
#
# COMPACT_ATOMS: atom_id res chain seq x y z
N SER A 1 -3.68 11.93 9.28
CA SER A 1 -4.70 11.30 8.42
C SER A 1 -5.43 12.40 7.66
N LEU A 2 -5.36 12.36 6.33
CA LEU A 2 -6.11 13.25 5.45
C LEU A 2 -7.38 12.52 5.00
N PHE A 3 -8.55 13.07 5.32
CA PHE A 3 -9.83 12.61 4.79
C PHE A 3 -10.17 13.47 3.57
N PHE A 4 -10.27 12.85 2.39
CA PHE A 4 -10.83 13.49 1.21
C PHE A 4 -12.27 12.99 1.03
N LYS A 5 -13.24 13.88 1.19
CA LYS A 5 -14.64 13.60 0.89
C LYS A 5 -14.97 14.25 -0.45
N TYR A 6 -15.16 13.45 -1.49
CA TYR A 6 -15.74 13.93 -2.73
C TYR A 6 -17.26 13.87 -2.62
N SER A 7 -17.90 15.01 -2.50
CA SER A 7 -19.29 15.18 -2.91
C SER A 7 -19.26 15.71 -4.34
N CYS A 8 -19.93 15.01 -5.23
CA CYS A 8 -20.05 15.37 -6.64
C CYS A 8 -20.98 16.58 -6.79
N GLU A 9 -20.46 17.75 -6.48
CA GLU A 9 -20.91 19.04 -7.01
C GLU A 9 -19.66 19.87 -7.25
N ILE A 10 -19.33 20.07 -8.53
CA ILE A 10 -18.23 20.95 -8.96
C ILE A 10 -18.68 22.40 -8.70
N ASN A 11 -18.77 22.77 -7.45
CA ASN A 11 -18.70 24.15 -7.03
C ASN A 11 -17.27 24.42 -6.62
N TYR A 12 -16.56 25.21 -7.38
CA TYR A 12 -15.24 25.78 -7.05
C TYR A 12 -15.35 26.67 -5.80
N PHE A 13 -15.73 26.09 -4.68
CA PHE A 13 -15.51 26.72 -3.39
C PHE A 13 -14.10 26.36 -2.94
N LYS A 14 -13.29 27.38 -2.67
CA LYS A 14 -12.09 27.29 -1.82
C LYS A 14 -12.51 26.72 -0.45
N LYS A 15 -12.78 25.44 -0.34
CA LYS A 15 -12.85 24.78 0.96
C LYS A 15 -11.44 24.71 1.49
N SER A 16 -11.11 25.54 2.46
CA SER A 16 -9.87 25.39 3.21
C SER A 16 -9.81 23.97 3.78
N MET A 17 -8.64 23.30 3.64
CA MET A 17 -8.42 22.01 4.27
C MET A 17 -8.64 22.15 5.77
N THR A 18 -9.55 21.37 6.32
CA THR A 18 -9.82 21.36 7.77
C THR A 18 -8.71 20.60 8.47
N ILE A 19 -7.90 21.31 9.24
CA ILE A 19 -6.89 20.68 10.11
C ILE A 19 -7.56 20.35 11.45
N ILE A 20 -7.72 19.06 11.73
CA ILE A 20 -8.25 18.59 13.01
C ILE A 20 -7.08 18.35 13.97
N LYS A 21 -7.05 19.11 15.08
CA LYS A 21 -6.09 18.87 16.16
C LYS A 21 -6.51 17.59 16.90
N SER A 22 -5.67 16.55 16.80
CA SER A 22 -5.90 15.30 17.52
C SER A 22 -5.73 15.51 19.03
N LYS A 23 -6.67 14.99 19.83
CA LYS A 23 -6.54 14.89 21.29
C LYS A 23 -5.85 13.58 21.72
N PHE A 24 -5.48 12.73 20.77
CA PHE A 24 -4.82 11.47 21.06
C PHE A 24 -3.42 11.71 21.63
N SER A 25 -3.17 11.13 22.80
CA SER A 25 -1.85 11.11 23.44
C SER A 25 -1.53 9.69 23.82
N PRO A 26 -0.50 9.07 23.21
CA PRO A 26 -0.14 7.71 23.56
C PRO A 26 0.37 7.64 25.01
N SER A 27 -0.03 6.59 25.73
CA SER A 27 0.48 6.30 27.07
C SER A 27 1.96 5.87 27.03
N PHE A 28 2.65 5.96 28.15
CA PHE A 28 3.98 5.35 28.28
C PHE A 28 3.86 3.81 28.16
N PRO A 29 4.77 3.12 27.40
CA PRO A 29 5.97 3.63 26.72
C PRO A 29 5.74 4.01 25.24
N PHE A 30 4.52 4.05 24.74
CA PHE A 30 4.17 4.27 23.32
C PHE A 30 4.42 5.70 22.82
N LYS A 31 4.83 6.63 23.69
CA LYS A 31 5.35 7.95 23.30
C LYS A 31 6.64 7.86 22.48
N ASN A 32 7.40 6.76 22.63
CA ASN A 32 8.59 6.51 21.84
C ASN A 32 8.19 5.88 20.50
N GLY A 33 8.48 6.57 19.39
CA GLY A 33 8.09 6.12 18.03
C GLY A 33 8.71 4.77 17.64
N HIS A 34 9.95 4.48 18.03
CA HIS A 34 10.57 3.18 17.77
C HIS A 34 9.87 2.07 18.55
N PHE A 35 9.58 2.29 19.83
CA PHE A 35 8.87 1.33 20.65
C PHE A 35 7.48 1.03 20.05
N SER A 36 6.70 2.06 19.73
CA SER A 36 5.36 1.91 19.12
C SER A 36 5.40 1.11 17.81
N THR A 37 6.40 1.38 16.96
CA THR A 37 6.56 0.69 15.68
C THR A 37 6.93 -0.78 15.86
N MET A 38 7.82 -1.08 16.79
CA MET A 38 8.31 -2.44 17.03
C MET A 38 7.31 -3.28 17.84
N TYR A 39 6.65 -2.69 18.84
CA TYR A 39 5.75 -3.39 19.74
C TYR A 39 4.68 -4.17 18.99
N ARG A 40 3.97 -3.51 18.08
CA ARG A 40 2.92 -4.14 17.29
C ARG A 40 3.45 -5.30 16.44
N SER A 41 4.63 -5.12 15.86
CA SER A 41 5.26 -6.13 15.01
C SER A 41 5.67 -7.39 15.78
N ILE A 42 6.01 -7.26 17.07
CA ILE A 42 6.58 -8.34 17.88
C ILE A 42 5.49 -8.99 18.74
N PHE A 43 4.69 -8.20 19.44
CA PHE A 43 3.84 -8.69 20.53
C PHE A 43 2.37 -8.92 20.16
N MET A 44 1.85 -8.26 19.11
CA MET A 44 0.46 -8.47 18.73
C MET A 44 0.33 -9.70 17.82
N LYS A 45 -0.53 -10.62 18.24
CA LYS A 45 -0.96 -11.76 17.42
C LYS A 45 -2.30 -11.38 16.78
N GLU A 46 -2.23 -11.00 15.54
CA GLU A 46 -3.40 -10.77 14.70
C GLU A 46 -3.52 -11.95 13.73
N SER A 47 -4.69 -12.53 13.64
CA SER A 47 -5.03 -13.50 12.61
C SER A 47 -6.36 -13.09 12.01
N HIS A 48 -6.52 -13.32 10.74
CA HIS A 48 -7.75 -13.03 10.04
C HIS A 48 -7.94 -14.07 8.92
N ASN A 49 -9.17 -14.55 8.77
CA ASN A 49 -9.47 -15.51 7.72
C ASN A 49 -9.79 -14.76 6.43
N TYR A 50 -8.97 -14.97 5.43
CA TYR A 50 -9.15 -14.41 4.10
C TYR A 50 -9.62 -15.47 3.12
N ASN A 51 -10.46 -15.05 2.17
CA ASN A 51 -10.73 -15.78 0.95
C ASN A 51 -9.91 -15.13 -0.16
N ARG A 52 -8.80 -15.79 -0.57
CA ARG A 52 -7.93 -15.27 -1.61
C ARG A 52 -8.52 -15.49 -2.97
N ARG A 53 -8.50 -14.43 -3.78
CA ARG A 53 -8.83 -14.46 -5.20
C ARG A 53 -7.66 -13.92 -6.01
N ARG A 54 -7.09 -14.74 -6.87
CA ARG A 54 -6.11 -14.31 -7.88
C ARG A 54 -6.84 -13.79 -9.09
N ILE A 55 -6.42 -12.63 -9.59
CA ILE A 55 -6.90 -12.03 -10.83
C ILE A 55 -5.74 -11.82 -11.78
N THR A 56 -5.96 -12.12 -13.06
CA THR A 56 -4.98 -11.87 -14.14
C THR A 56 -5.10 -10.40 -14.53
N THR A 57 -3.97 -9.70 -14.58
CA THR A 57 -3.91 -8.29 -14.98
C THR A 57 -3.88 -8.17 -16.52
N TRP A 58 -4.10 -6.96 -17.04
CA TRP A 58 -4.10 -6.66 -18.48
C TRP A 58 -2.78 -6.96 -19.18
N ASP A 59 -1.68 -6.99 -18.44
CA ASP A 59 -0.32 -7.27 -18.92
C ASP A 59 0.11 -8.73 -18.70
N ASN A 60 -0.85 -9.63 -18.45
CA ASN A 60 -0.64 -11.06 -18.18
C ASN A 60 0.20 -11.38 -16.93
N ASP A 61 0.20 -10.48 -15.95
CA ASP A 61 0.68 -10.75 -14.60
C ASP A 61 -0.51 -11.15 -13.70
N PHE A 62 -0.33 -11.16 -12.40
CA PHE A 62 -1.42 -11.39 -11.45
C PHE A 62 -1.37 -10.48 -10.23
N ILE A 63 -2.53 -10.34 -9.63
CA ILE A 63 -2.74 -9.68 -8.34
C ILE A 63 -3.57 -10.60 -7.46
N ASP A 64 -3.17 -10.76 -6.21
CA ASP A 64 -3.92 -11.50 -5.20
C ASP A 64 -4.71 -10.53 -4.32
N LEU A 65 -6.02 -10.74 -4.29
CA LEU A 65 -6.98 -10.03 -3.48
C LEU A 65 -7.46 -10.92 -2.33
N ASP A 66 -7.27 -10.49 -1.10
CA ASP A 66 -7.66 -11.23 0.10
C ASP A 66 -8.93 -10.62 0.69
N PHE A 67 -10.06 -11.30 0.45
CA PHE A 67 -11.38 -10.85 0.89
C PHE A 67 -11.69 -11.29 2.30
N SER A 68 -12.32 -10.40 3.06
CA SER A 68 -13.00 -10.69 4.31
C SER A 68 -14.39 -10.08 4.29
N LYS A 69 -15.40 -10.93 4.28
CA LYS A 69 -16.80 -10.56 4.07
C LYS A 69 -17.64 -10.75 5.32
N VAL A 70 -18.49 -9.76 5.57
CA VAL A 70 -19.56 -9.77 6.59
C VAL A 70 -20.94 -9.54 5.96
N ASN A 71 -21.04 -9.74 4.64
CA ASN A 71 -22.23 -9.54 3.82
C ASN A 71 -22.71 -8.08 3.79
N SER A 72 -21.76 -7.16 3.64
CA SER A 72 -22.01 -5.72 3.50
C SER A 72 -22.18 -5.30 2.04
N SER A 73 -23.02 -4.31 1.78
CA SER A 73 -23.06 -3.62 0.48
C SER A 73 -21.94 -2.57 0.32
N LYS A 74 -21.08 -2.39 1.35
CA LYS A 74 -19.98 -1.44 1.38
C LYS A 74 -18.66 -2.18 1.49
N LEU A 75 -17.71 -1.86 0.59
CA LEU A 75 -16.39 -2.46 0.53
C LEU A 75 -15.30 -1.45 0.90
N VAL A 76 -14.31 -1.90 1.64
CA VAL A 76 -13.06 -1.16 1.86
C VAL A 76 -11.89 -1.91 1.23
N VAL A 77 -11.21 -1.27 0.29
CA VAL A 77 -9.96 -1.74 -0.31
C VAL A 77 -8.81 -1.28 0.58
N LEU A 78 -8.05 -2.22 1.14
CA LEU A 78 -6.90 -1.97 2.01
C LEU A 78 -5.61 -2.14 1.22
N ILE A 79 -4.74 -1.12 1.20
CA ILE A 79 -3.47 -1.14 0.49
C ILE A 79 -2.33 -1.02 1.49
N HIS A 80 -1.47 -2.02 1.53
CA HIS A 80 -0.33 -2.06 2.45
C HIS A 80 0.83 -1.12 2.05
N GLY A 81 1.75 -0.89 2.97
CA GLY A 81 2.99 -0.14 2.73
C GLY A 81 4.09 -0.99 2.10
N LEU A 82 5.27 -0.38 1.93
CA LEU A 82 6.45 -1.00 1.35
C LEU A 82 6.77 -2.34 2.02
N GLU A 83 6.93 -3.39 1.18
CA GLU A 83 7.23 -4.77 1.60
C GLU A 83 6.25 -5.36 2.63
N GLY A 84 5.02 -4.83 2.66
CA GLY A 84 3.90 -5.41 3.40
C GLY A 84 3.12 -6.43 2.57
N SER A 85 1.98 -6.85 3.12
CA SER A 85 0.98 -7.72 2.48
C SER A 85 -0.34 -7.63 3.25
N SER A 86 -1.36 -8.37 2.82
CA SER A 86 -2.58 -8.61 3.59
C SER A 86 -2.30 -9.16 5.00
N GLU A 87 -1.20 -9.91 5.17
CA GLU A 87 -0.76 -10.50 6.44
C GLU A 87 -0.03 -9.49 7.36
N SER A 88 0.17 -8.26 6.92
CA SER A 88 0.74 -7.23 7.79
C SER A 88 -0.21 -6.94 8.95
N LYS A 89 0.28 -6.97 10.18
CA LYS A 89 -0.53 -6.87 11.41
C LYS A 89 -1.45 -5.64 11.45
N TYR A 90 -1.04 -4.53 10.84
CA TYR A 90 -1.88 -3.34 10.76
C TYR A 90 -3.01 -3.49 9.71
N ILE A 91 -2.80 -4.26 8.64
CA ILE A 91 -3.84 -4.60 7.66
C ILE A 91 -4.84 -5.58 8.28
N LEU A 92 -4.36 -6.65 8.94
CA LEU A 92 -5.22 -7.60 9.65
C LEU A 92 -6.11 -6.91 10.66
N ALA A 93 -5.55 -6.02 11.48
CA ALA A 93 -6.32 -5.26 12.46
C ALA A 93 -7.32 -4.30 11.80
N ALA A 94 -6.93 -3.63 10.71
CA ALA A 94 -7.84 -2.75 9.98
C ALA A 94 -9.00 -3.54 9.38
N ALA A 95 -8.74 -4.69 8.75
CA ALA A 95 -9.77 -5.57 8.22
C ALA A 95 -10.73 -6.04 9.32
N SER A 96 -10.20 -6.48 10.47
CA SER A 96 -10.99 -6.90 11.62
C SER A 96 -11.90 -5.79 12.16
N GLU A 97 -11.37 -4.58 12.36
CA GLU A 97 -12.15 -3.44 12.86
C GLU A 97 -13.20 -2.98 11.87
N LEU A 98 -12.88 -2.96 10.57
CA LEU A 98 -13.83 -2.61 9.52
C LEU A 98 -14.96 -3.64 9.40
N ASN A 99 -14.63 -4.93 9.52
CA ASN A 99 -15.66 -5.99 9.55
C ASN A 99 -16.58 -5.82 10.77
N ARG A 100 -16.04 -5.51 11.97
CA ARG A 100 -16.87 -5.21 13.15
C ARG A 100 -17.77 -3.98 12.93
N ALA A 101 -17.31 -3.02 12.14
CA ALA A 101 -18.08 -1.84 11.78
C ALA A 101 -19.08 -2.08 10.62
N GLY A 102 -19.21 -3.33 10.14
CA GLY A 102 -20.18 -3.70 9.10
C GLY A 102 -19.74 -3.39 7.68
N TYR A 103 -18.43 -3.39 7.41
CA TYR A 103 -17.88 -3.26 6.06
C TYR A 103 -17.23 -4.57 5.61
N ASP A 104 -17.47 -4.99 4.38
CA ASP A 104 -16.62 -5.97 3.73
C ASP A 104 -15.25 -5.35 3.48
N THR A 105 -14.19 -6.15 3.52
CA THR A 105 -12.84 -5.69 3.19
C THR A 105 -12.20 -6.55 2.12
N VAL A 106 -11.34 -5.94 1.32
CA VAL A 106 -10.42 -6.62 0.42
C VAL A 106 -9.03 -6.03 0.59
N SER A 107 -8.07 -6.87 0.97
CA SER A 107 -6.67 -6.48 1.05
C SER A 107 -6.00 -6.70 -0.30
N PHE A 108 -5.58 -5.63 -0.93
CA PHE A 108 -4.87 -5.62 -2.20
C PHE A 108 -3.39 -5.88 -1.96
N ASN A 109 -2.91 -7.06 -2.34
CA ASN A 109 -1.50 -7.38 -2.31
C ASN A 109 -0.81 -6.82 -3.55
N LEU A 110 0.11 -5.88 -3.36
CA LEU A 110 0.92 -5.34 -4.45
C LEU A 110 1.76 -6.45 -5.10
N ARG A 111 2.10 -6.30 -6.37
CA ARG A 111 2.82 -7.33 -7.16
C ARG A 111 4.03 -7.89 -6.40
N GLY A 112 4.12 -9.21 -6.31
CA GLY A 112 5.19 -9.91 -5.58
C GLY A 112 5.13 -9.75 -4.07
N CYS A 113 3.97 -9.37 -3.48
CA CYS A 113 3.80 -9.20 -2.04
C CYS A 113 2.83 -10.20 -1.39
N SER A 114 2.22 -11.09 -2.14
CA SER A 114 1.24 -12.07 -1.64
C SER A 114 1.85 -13.40 -1.16
N GLY A 115 3.17 -13.47 -1.04
CA GLY A 115 3.92 -14.70 -0.73
C GLY A 115 4.53 -15.36 -1.96
N GLU A 116 4.11 -14.99 -3.15
CA GLU A 116 4.61 -15.44 -4.44
C GLU A 116 5.11 -14.25 -5.26
N ASP A 117 6.20 -14.45 -6.01
CA ASP A 117 6.73 -13.42 -6.91
C ASP A 117 5.83 -13.27 -8.13
N ASN A 118 5.58 -12.03 -8.55
CA ASN A 118 4.79 -11.77 -9.76
C ASN A 118 5.47 -12.28 -11.04
N LEU A 119 4.70 -12.45 -12.11
CA LEU A 119 5.22 -13.07 -13.34
C LEU A 119 6.20 -12.16 -14.08
N LEU A 120 5.92 -10.89 -14.18
CA LEU A 120 6.71 -9.95 -14.96
C LEU A 120 7.93 -9.40 -14.21
N LEU A 121 8.89 -8.85 -14.96
CA LEU A 121 10.08 -8.19 -14.40
C LEU A 121 9.71 -6.96 -13.55
N PRO A 122 8.87 -6.02 -14.01
CA PRO A 122 8.41 -4.91 -13.19
C PRO A 122 7.65 -5.40 -11.95
N THR A 123 7.93 -4.76 -10.83
CA THR A 123 7.22 -4.96 -9.57
C THR A 123 6.31 -3.78 -9.28
N TYR A 124 6.02 -3.51 -8.03
CA TYR A 124 5.24 -2.34 -7.62
C TYR A 124 6.14 -1.16 -7.25
N HIS A 125 5.61 0.03 -7.38
CA HIS A 125 6.17 1.26 -6.82
C HIS A 125 5.04 2.24 -6.44
N SER A 126 5.39 3.29 -5.68
CA SER A 126 4.41 4.26 -5.15
C SER A 126 3.61 5.03 -6.21
N GLY A 127 4.13 5.09 -7.44
CA GLY A 127 3.49 5.78 -8.56
C GLY A 127 2.66 4.88 -9.48
N LYS A 128 2.61 3.56 -9.26
CA LYS A 128 1.92 2.61 -10.15
C LYS A 128 0.44 2.52 -9.80
N THR A 129 -0.34 3.50 -10.24
CA THR A 129 -1.78 3.61 -9.98
C THR A 129 -2.64 2.75 -10.89
N GLU A 130 -2.09 2.27 -12.01
CA GLU A 130 -2.79 1.42 -13.00
C GLU A 130 -3.25 0.10 -12.38
N ASP A 131 -2.45 -0.49 -11.49
CA ASP A 131 -2.83 -1.70 -10.76
C ASP A 131 -4.03 -1.45 -9.84
N LEU A 132 -4.08 -0.29 -9.19
CA LEU A 132 -5.20 0.08 -8.33
C LEU A 132 -6.47 0.37 -9.16
N ASP A 133 -6.33 1.07 -10.28
CA ASP A 133 -7.44 1.35 -11.19
C ASP A 133 -8.05 0.04 -11.73
N PHE A 134 -7.19 -0.90 -12.15
CA PHE A 134 -7.60 -2.22 -12.58
C PHE A 134 -8.35 -2.99 -11.49
N VAL A 135 -7.83 -2.99 -10.26
CA VAL A 135 -8.48 -3.66 -9.12
C VAL A 135 -9.84 -3.03 -8.82
N ILE A 136 -9.94 -1.69 -8.81
CA ILE A 136 -11.21 -1.00 -8.59
C ILE A 136 -12.22 -1.35 -9.69
N SER A 137 -11.82 -1.30 -10.95
CA SER A 137 -12.67 -1.68 -12.10
C SER A 137 -13.14 -3.13 -11.99
N TYR A 138 -12.23 -4.06 -11.69
CA TYR A 138 -12.56 -5.47 -11.46
C TYR A 138 -13.60 -5.66 -10.34
N LEU A 139 -13.44 -4.93 -9.22
CA LEU A 139 -14.37 -5.01 -8.11
C LEU A 139 -15.76 -4.48 -8.47
N ILE A 140 -15.84 -3.40 -9.26
CA ILE A 140 -17.09 -2.80 -9.72
C ILE A 140 -17.84 -3.74 -10.68
N GLU A 141 -17.11 -4.40 -11.57
CA GLU A 141 -17.67 -5.29 -12.60
C GLU A 141 -18.11 -6.65 -12.06
N ASN A 142 -17.39 -7.18 -11.07
CA ASN A 142 -17.59 -8.56 -10.61
C ASN A 142 -18.31 -8.68 -9.27
N TYR A 143 -18.57 -7.56 -8.56
CA TYR A 143 -19.23 -7.56 -7.27
C TYR A 143 -20.29 -6.46 -7.15
N PHE A 144 -21.34 -6.75 -6.40
CA PHE A 144 -22.47 -5.83 -6.17
C PHE A 144 -22.27 -5.00 -4.90
N TYR A 145 -21.31 -4.05 -4.94
CA TYR A 145 -21.13 -3.08 -3.87
C TYR A 145 -21.75 -1.73 -4.25
N ASP A 146 -22.45 -1.10 -3.32
CA ASP A 146 -23.01 0.25 -3.47
C ASP A 146 -21.93 1.31 -3.32
N LYS A 147 -20.98 1.07 -2.40
CA LYS A 147 -19.89 1.99 -2.08
C LYS A 147 -18.58 1.23 -1.90
N ILE A 148 -17.54 1.78 -2.51
CA ILE A 148 -16.16 1.34 -2.38
C ILE A 148 -15.35 2.48 -1.75
N MET A 149 -14.57 2.17 -0.74
CA MET A 149 -13.63 3.08 -0.10
C MET A 149 -12.23 2.54 -0.25
N VAL A 150 -11.24 3.41 -0.38
CA VAL A 150 -9.82 3.01 -0.51
C VAL A 150 -9.05 3.50 0.71
N VAL A 151 -8.37 2.62 1.42
CA VAL A 151 -7.55 2.94 2.59
C VAL A 151 -6.12 2.47 2.35
N GLY A 152 -5.20 3.42 2.17
CA GLY A 152 -3.80 3.13 1.92
C GLY A 152 -2.89 3.52 3.09
N TYR A 153 -1.91 2.67 3.37
CA TYR A 153 -0.91 2.87 4.42
C TYR A 153 0.46 3.15 3.81
N SER A 154 1.14 4.19 4.27
CA SER A 154 2.50 4.52 3.83
C SER A 154 2.59 4.62 2.30
N LEU A 155 3.34 3.73 1.63
CA LEU A 155 3.40 3.62 0.16
C LEU A 155 2.01 3.42 -0.46
N GLY A 156 1.17 2.54 0.11
CA GLY A 156 -0.21 2.36 -0.34
C GLY A 156 -1.06 3.62 -0.20
N GLY A 157 -0.78 4.44 0.83
CA GLY A 157 -1.39 5.76 1.00
C GLY A 157 -0.95 6.75 -0.08
N ASN A 158 0.32 6.69 -0.50
CA ASN A 158 0.82 7.48 -1.62
C ASN A 158 0.11 7.11 -2.94
N MET A 159 -0.02 5.79 -3.23
CA MET A 159 -0.80 5.30 -4.37
C MET A 159 -2.25 5.77 -4.31
N THR A 160 -2.90 5.71 -3.14
CA THR A 160 -4.26 6.21 -2.94
C THR A 160 -4.38 7.69 -3.29
N LEU A 161 -3.50 8.54 -2.76
CA LEU A 161 -3.52 9.97 -3.05
C LEU A 161 -3.30 10.27 -4.54
N LYS A 162 -2.33 9.58 -5.15
CA LYS A 162 -2.03 9.74 -6.58
C LYS A 162 -3.21 9.29 -7.44
N TYR A 163 -3.80 8.13 -7.15
CA TYR A 163 -4.98 7.61 -7.84
C TYR A 163 -6.13 8.63 -7.85
N PHE A 164 -6.50 9.14 -6.68
CA PHE A 164 -7.56 10.15 -6.58
C PHE A 164 -7.20 11.47 -7.28
N GLY A 165 -5.93 11.84 -7.34
CA GLY A 165 -5.46 13.03 -8.04
C GLY A 165 -5.48 12.88 -9.57
N GLU A 166 -5.14 11.72 -10.08
CA GLU A 166 -5.08 11.45 -11.53
C GLU A 166 -6.46 11.15 -12.14
N HIS A 167 -7.32 10.46 -11.39
CA HIS A 167 -8.62 9.99 -11.87
C HIS A 167 -9.80 10.88 -11.46
N VAL A 168 -9.57 12.14 -11.10
CA VAL A 168 -10.62 13.08 -10.63
C VAL A 168 -11.87 13.10 -11.51
N LYS A 169 -11.71 12.96 -12.83
CA LYS A 169 -12.82 13.01 -13.80
C LYS A 169 -13.34 11.63 -14.22
N THR A 170 -12.62 10.57 -13.93
CA THR A 170 -12.90 9.21 -14.43
C THR A 170 -13.23 8.21 -13.34
N ILE A 171 -12.99 8.59 -12.08
CA ILE A 171 -13.29 7.73 -10.93
C ILE A 171 -14.80 7.44 -10.85
N SER A 172 -15.15 6.18 -10.66
CA SER A 172 -16.55 5.77 -10.57
C SER A 172 -17.26 6.39 -9.36
N ASP A 173 -18.54 6.76 -9.50
CA ASP A 173 -19.38 7.24 -8.41
C ASP A 173 -19.55 6.24 -7.26
N LYS A 174 -19.27 4.96 -7.50
CA LYS A 174 -19.21 3.95 -6.46
C LYS A 174 -18.02 4.15 -5.52
N VAL A 175 -16.93 4.78 -5.98
CA VAL A 175 -15.75 5.08 -5.15
C VAL A 175 -16.01 6.33 -4.34
N SER A 176 -16.40 6.15 -3.09
CA SER A 176 -16.95 7.23 -2.26
C SER A 176 -15.89 8.08 -1.55
N CYS A 177 -14.75 7.52 -1.19
CA CYS A 177 -13.64 8.24 -0.55
C CYS A 177 -12.32 7.48 -0.56
N GLY A 178 -11.22 8.22 -0.36
CA GLY A 178 -9.89 7.71 -0.08
C GLY A 178 -9.38 8.16 1.27
N VAL A 179 -8.72 7.26 2.00
CA VAL A 179 -8.05 7.54 3.27
C VAL A 179 -6.58 7.17 3.13
N ALA A 180 -5.70 8.11 3.44
CA ALA A 180 -4.26 7.90 3.36
C ALA A 180 -3.62 8.07 4.73
N ILE A 181 -2.94 7.03 5.22
CA ILE A 181 -2.41 6.94 6.59
C ILE A 181 -0.89 6.91 6.56
N SER A 182 -0.26 7.83 7.30
CA SER A 182 1.21 7.92 7.45
C SER A 182 1.96 7.98 6.11
N VAL A 183 1.51 8.83 5.22
CA VAL A 183 1.94 8.89 3.82
C VAL A 183 3.23 9.68 3.64
N PRO A 184 4.24 9.14 2.95
CA PRO A 184 5.41 9.91 2.54
C PRO A 184 5.09 10.74 1.28
N VAL A 185 4.39 11.87 1.43
CA VAL A 185 4.00 12.74 0.30
C VAL A 185 5.21 13.39 -0.40
N ASP A 186 6.29 13.65 0.32
CA ASP A 186 7.61 13.96 -0.23
C ASP A 186 8.51 12.74 -0.11
N LEU A 187 8.54 11.95 -1.19
CA LEU A 187 9.33 10.70 -1.27
C LEU A 187 10.83 10.97 -1.13
N ALA A 188 11.33 12.08 -1.70
CA ALA A 188 12.75 12.41 -1.67
C ALA A 188 13.21 12.73 -0.23
N SER A 189 12.47 13.55 0.50
CA SER A 189 12.75 13.86 1.90
C SER A 189 12.58 12.65 2.79
N SER A 190 11.55 11.85 2.57
CA SER A 190 11.31 10.61 3.33
C SER A 190 12.44 9.59 3.12
N SER A 191 12.92 9.42 1.88
CA SER A 191 14.06 8.56 1.56
C SER A 191 15.35 9.04 2.23
N ARG A 192 15.62 10.36 2.25
CA ARG A 192 16.78 10.92 2.95
C ARG A 192 16.72 10.65 4.46
N ILE A 193 15.57 10.88 5.09
CA ILE A 193 15.37 10.62 6.53
C ILE A 193 15.55 9.13 6.85
N MET A 194 15.00 8.25 6.02
CA MET A 194 15.19 6.81 6.18
C MET A 194 16.65 6.38 6.03
N GLY A 195 17.46 7.09 5.24
CA GLY A 195 18.90 6.86 5.08
C GLY A 195 19.76 7.29 6.28
N THR A 196 19.19 7.97 7.29
CA THR A 196 19.95 8.42 8.47
C THR A 196 20.31 7.27 9.41
N SER A 197 21.34 7.50 10.25
CA SER A 197 21.82 6.50 11.22
C SER A 197 20.73 6.03 12.19
N LYS A 198 19.78 6.90 12.54
CA LYS A 198 18.66 6.57 13.44
C LYS A 198 17.72 5.53 12.85
N ASN A 199 17.64 5.41 11.53
CA ASN A 199 16.72 4.52 10.82
C ASN A 199 17.43 3.32 10.15
N LYS A 200 18.71 3.10 10.42
CA LYS A 200 19.52 2.02 9.82
C LYS A 200 18.86 0.63 9.89
N ILE A 201 18.22 0.31 11.02
CA ILE A 201 17.58 -1.00 11.22
C ILE A 201 16.40 -1.18 10.26
N TYR A 202 15.58 -0.14 10.10
CA TYR A 202 14.45 -0.15 9.17
C TYR A 202 14.93 -0.21 7.72
N MET A 203 15.90 0.63 7.36
CA MET A 203 16.51 0.63 6.03
C MET A 203 17.09 -0.75 5.68
N TYR A 204 17.84 -1.35 6.59
CA TYR A 204 18.40 -2.69 6.39
C TYR A 204 17.30 -3.74 6.15
N LYS A 205 16.23 -3.72 6.95
CA LYS A 205 15.10 -4.66 6.82
C LYS A 205 14.45 -4.53 5.43
N PHE A 206 14.16 -3.31 4.99
CA PHE A 206 13.56 -3.08 3.68
C PHE A 206 14.49 -3.48 2.53
N LEU A 207 15.73 -3.03 2.53
CA LEU A 207 16.69 -3.37 1.48
C LEU A 207 16.96 -4.88 1.42
N ARG A 208 16.98 -5.58 2.56
CA ARG A 208 17.12 -7.05 2.59
C ARG A 208 15.96 -7.73 1.85
N SER A 209 14.73 -7.29 2.09
CA SER A 209 13.54 -7.85 1.44
C SER A 209 13.53 -7.54 -0.06
N LEU A 210 13.74 -6.29 -0.43
CA LEU A 210 13.81 -5.85 -1.81
C LEU A 210 14.89 -6.59 -2.60
N ARG A 211 16.11 -6.70 -2.05
CA ARG A 211 17.21 -7.44 -2.70
C ARG A 211 16.89 -8.91 -2.91
N LYS A 212 16.19 -9.56 -1.95
CA LYS A 212 15.76 -10.95 -2.11
C LYS A 212 14.83 -11.10 -3.33
N LYS A 213 13.88 -10.20 -3.49
CA LYS A 213 12.98 -10.19 -4.68
C LYS A 213 13.77 -10.01 -5.97
N ILE A 214 14.73 -9.08 -6.00
CA ILE A 214 15.52 -8.85 -7.20
C ILE A 214 16.42 -10.04 -7.56
N LEU A 215 16.94 -10.77 -6.59
CA LEU A 215 17.67 -12.01 -6.87
C LEU A 215 16.78 -13.05 -7.54
N ILE A 216 15.53 -13.17 -7.12
CA ILE A 216 14.55 -14.05 -7.76
C ILE A 216 14.28 -13.57 -9.21
N LYS A 217 14.06 -12.26 -9.38
CA LYS A 217 13.87 -11.67 -10.73
C LYS A 217 15.06 -11.89 -11.63
N ASN A 218 16.28 -11.72 -11.14
CA ASN A 218 17.49 -11.95 -11.92
C ASN A 218 17.64 -13.41 -12.37
N GLN A 219 17.20 -14.37 -11.56
CA GLN A 219 17.18 -15.78 -11.96
C GLN A 219 16.11 -16.06 -13.03
N LYS A 220 14.95 -15.41 -12.91
CA LYS A 220 13.81 -15.56 -13.81
C LYS A 220 14.02 -14.87 -15.16
N TYR A 221 14.80 -13.78 -15.17
CA TYR A 221 15.08 -12.94 -16.32
C TYR A 221 16.60 -12.75 -16.54
N PRO A 222 17.33 -13.83 -16.91
CA PRO A 222 18.80 -13.78 -17.00
C PRO A 222 19.32 -12.84 -18.11
N ASP A 223 18.50 -12.59 -19.14
CA ASP A 223 18.86 -11.68 -20.25
C ASP A 223 18.76 -10.21 -19.87
N TYR A 224 18.06 -9.89 -18.78
CA TYR A 224 18.00 -8.53 -18.26
C TYR A 224 19.24 -8.24 -17.41
N LYS A 225 20.13 -7.41 -17.97
CA LYS A 225 21.45 -7.11 -17.38
C LYS A 225 21.35 -6.19 -16.15
N LEU A 226 21.04 -6.77 -14.99
CA LEU A 226 21.12 -6.07 -13.71
C LEU A 226 22.55 -6.10 -13.15
N ASP A 227 23.04 -4.98 -12.69
CA ASP A 227 24.29 -4.93 -11.89
C ASP A 227 23.99 -5.41 -10.46
N ILE A 228 23.83 -6.73 -10.32
CA ILE A 228 23.51 -7.38 -9.04
C ILE A 228 24.56 -7.06 -7.97
N LYS A 229 25.85 -6.97 -8.34
CA LYS A 229 26.92 -6.64 -7.36
C LYS A 229 26.73 -5.26 -6.78
N LYS A 230 26.39 -4.27 -7.62
CA LYS A 230 26.14 -2.89 -7.19
C LYS A 230 24.83 -2.79 -6.42
N LEU A 231 23.78 -3.46 -6.89
CA LEU A 231 22.47 -3.48 -6.25
C LEU A 231 22.53 -4.08 -4.84
N LEU A 232 23.24 -5.19 -4.64
CA LEU A 232 23.42 -5.79 -3.31
C LEU A 232 24.23 -4.92 -2.35
N LYS A 233 25.03 -3.99 -2.85
CA LYS A 233 25.81 -3.01 -2.05
C LYS A 233 25.04 -1.72 -1.76
N SER A 234 23.88 -1.49 -2.41
CA SER A 234 23.08 -0.26 -2.21
C SER A 234 22.72 -0.09 -0.72
N LYS A 235 22.86 1.10 -0.16
CA LYS A 235 22.63 1.39 1.27
C LYS A 235 21.40 2.25 1.51
N THR A 236 20.81 2.77 0.45
CA THR A 236 19.66 3.68 0.50
C THR A 236 18.62 3.30 -0.56
N PHE A 237 17.38 3.75 -0.37
CA PHE A 237 16.34 3.61 -1.40
C PHE A 237 16.74 4.29 -2.70
N LYS A 238 17.33 5.50 -2.63
CA LYS A 238 17.78 6.23 -3.83
C LYS A 238 18.75 5.41 -4.68
N GLU A 239 19.71 4.74 -4.04
CA GLU A 239 20.67 3.87 -4.75
C GLU A 239 19.98 2.64 -5.33
N PHE A 240 19.07 2.01 -4.56
CA PHE A 240 18.33 0.84 -5.01
C PHE A 240 17.40 1.18 -6.18
N ASP A 241 16.61 2.23 -6.04
CA ASP A 241 15.64 2.66 -7.06
C ASP A 241 16.34 3.08 -8.36
N GLY A 242 17.47 3.75 -8.27
CA GLY A 242 18.26 4.13 -9.45
C GLY A 242 18.88 2.94 -10.19
N LEU A 243 19.03 1.79 -9.54
CA LEU A 243 19.60 0.57 -10.13
C LEU A 243 18.54 -0.41 -10.63
N TYR A 244 17.33 -0.35 -10.10
CA TYR A 244 16.27 -1.28 -10.45
C TYR A 244 14.92 -0.61 -10.75
N THR A 245 14.31 0.08 -9.81
CA THR A 245 12.92 0.57 -9.95
C THR A 245 12.75 1.57 -11.10
N ALA A 246 13.73 2.45 -11.31
CA ALA A 246 13.64 3.46 -12.37
C ALA A 246 14.01 2.92 -13.78
N PRO A 247 14.96 1.97 -13.93
CA PRO A 247 15.29 1.38 -15.24
C PRO A 247 14.29 0.32 -15.72
N VAL A 248 13.52 -0.31 -14.82
CA VAL A 248 12.53 -1.36 -15.10
C VAL A 248 11.12 -0.81 -15.19
#